data_74b0746e19a7ab6bcb5a80bd82c8c615
#
_entry.id   74b0746e19a7ab6bcb5a80bd82c8c615
#
_cell.length_a   1.000
_cell.length_b   1.000
_cell.length_c   1.000
_cell.angle_alpha   90.00
_cell.angle_beta   90.00
_cell.angle_gamma   90.00
#
_symmetry.space_group_name_H-M   'P 1'
#
loop_
_entity.id
_entity.type
_entity.pdbx_description
1 polymer ?
#
loop_
_entity_poly.entity_id
_entity_poly.type
_entity_poly.pdbx_seq_one_letter_code
_entity_poly.pdbx_strand_id
1 'polypeptide(L)'
;MKNSKKLATMILALTMLGGAVACGGTEYNDAELMNKISGLETQITDIQTDLGGQINDLQNALDGYLAEEEVNPNALASNYAAEAYEMVKYIDATVKDRDAIAGDAYKLCQKWIVWNLMSAGYTEGKEITYQNFTWSQYYKKDVDLATTITASPYETDGKFYKRAGRNYTEATEDDYTHVKANITGTNIVVTKQGKSDEQIIVGMHYDGDGTGDNGSGISLGLITAMKLFNVETDYTIKFVFFDAEEYGLHGSTACANAMSEEEIAKTKYMINMDSLVCGDYCYLYGGVVDSEAKAVTDTEAFDNAMAVAKSLGLEFKNNPWTYENPTPGYEEPLYAAPSTGDWSDHVGFKNVGIKYVYFEATNWDIPGPYAEYDGYGETYLIGMLMNTKNDYLDYIEKYFPGRIMEHLTQFSTLLNALVTQSDLSF
;
A
#
# COMPACT_ATOMS: atom_id res chain seq x y z
N MET A 1 29.51 -0.83 -11.72
CA MET A 1 29.58 0.60 -12.09
C MET A 1 30.42 0.94 -13.32
N LYS A 2 31.58 0.35 -13.58
CA LYS A 2 32.37 0.66 -14.82
C LYS A 2 31.70 0.23 -16.15
N ASN A 3 30.84 -0.78 -16.13
CA ASN A 3 30.20 -1.33 -17.35
C ASN A 3 28.92 -0.62 -17.75
N SER A 4 28.19 -0.02 -16.82
CA SER A 4 26.96 0.74 -17.11
C SER A 4 27.25 2.07 -17.81
N LYS A 5 28.37 2.74 -17.45
CA LYS A 5 28.81 3.98 -18.11
C LYS A 5 29.16 3.74 -19.60
N LYS A 6 29.79 2.59 -19.93
CA LYS A 6 30.11 2.24 -21.32
C LYS A 6 28.87 1.91 -22.15
N LEU A 7 27.84 1.32 -21.53
CA LEU A 7 26.60 0.94 -22.21
C LEU A 7 25.76 2.17 -22.57
N ALA A 8 25.63 3.15 -21.65
CA ALA A 8 24.89 4.39 -21.89
C ALA A 8 25.55 5.22 -23.02
N THR A 9 26.88 5.32 -23.04
CA THR A 9 27.63 6.02 -24.09
C THR A 9 27.48 5.31 -25.43
N MET A 10 27.47 4.00 -25.47
CA MET A 10 27.28 3.21 -26.69
C MET A 10 25.86 3.32 -27.27
N ILE A 11 24.83 3.35 -26.43
CA ILE A 11 23.42 3.50 -26.87
C ILE A 11 23.21 4.88 -27.47
N LEU A 12 23.74 5.94 -26.86
CA LEU A 12 23.60 7.30 -27.38
C LEU A 12 24.36 7.49 -28.70
N ALA A 13 25.53 6.90 -28.86
CA ALA A 13 26.31 6.94 -30.11
C ALA A 13 25.60 6.17 -31.26
N LEU A 14 24.94 5.05 -30.96
CA LEU A 14 24.19 4.26 -31.96
C LEU A 14 22.92 4.96 -32.43
N THR A 15 22.23 5.69 -31.56
CA THR A 15 21.04 6.47 -31.97
C THR A 15 21.38 7.68 -32.83
N MET A 16 22.55 8.28 -32.62
CA MET A 16 23.01 9.40 -33.47
C MET A 16 23.48 8.94 -34.86
N LEU A 17 24.12 7.76 -34.98
CA LEU A 17 24.53 7.20 -36.28
C LEU A 17 23.34 6.71 -37.11
N GLY A 18 22.26 6.21 -36.48
CA GLY A 18 21.03 5.78 -37.17
C GLY A 18 20.24 6.94 -37.78
N GLY A 19 20.32 8.14 -37.22
CA GLY A 19 19.67 9.34 -37.73
C GLY A 19 20.36 9.96 -38.96
N ALA A 20 21.66 9.75 -39.14
CA ALA A 20 22.45 10.35 -40.21
C ALA A 20 22.32 9.61 -41.56
N VAL A 21 21.85 8.36 -41.55
CA VAL A 21 21.75 7.54 -42.77
C VAL A 21 20.41 7.69 -43.51
N ALA A 22 19.41 8.33 -42.88
CA ALA A 22 18.04 8.39 -43.41
C ALA A 22 17.69 9.64 -44.24
N CYS A 23 18.60 10.65 -44.38
CA CYS A 23 18.33 11.84 -45.15
C CYS A 23 19.27 11.93 -46.39
N GLY A 24 18.76 11.52 -47.53
CA GLY A 24 19.43 11.70 -48.81
C GLY A 24 19.51 13.19 -49.19
N GLY A 25 20.73 13.66 -49.51
CA GLY A 25 21.01 14.73 -50.46
C GLY A 25 20.94 16.17 -49.94
N THR A 26 21.86 16.58 -49.08
CA THR A 26 22.46 17.94 -49.09
C THR A 26 23.89 17.80 -48.57
N GLU A 27 24.84 18.59 -49.18
CA GLU A 27 26.24 18.61 -48.70
C GLU A 27 26.25 18.97 -47.22
N TYR A 28 26.58 18.01 -46.36
CA TYR A 28 26.74 18.20 -44.95
C TYR A 28 28.06 18.96 -44.66
N ASN A 29 27.96 20.06 -43.97
CA ASN A 29 29.15 20.76 -43.46
C ASN A 29 29.69 19.97 -42.25
N ASP A 30 30.67 19.10 -42.53
CA ASP A 30 31.30 18.25 -41.51
C ASP A 30 31.80 19.01 -40.29
N ALA A 31 32.23 20.29 -40.46
CA ALA A 31 32.68 21.13 -39.36
C ALA A 31 31.56 21.54 -38.42
N GLU A 32 30.34 21.79 -38.93
CA GLU A 32 29.19 22.16 -38.11
C GLU A 32 28.67 20.94 -37.33
N LEU A 33 28.70 19.76 -37.94
CA LEU A 33 28.31 18.51 -37.30
C LEU A 33 29.30 18.16 -36.16
N MET A 34 30.61 18.28 -36.42
CA MET A 34 31.64 18.03 -35.40
C MET A 34 31.55 19.00 -34.25
N ASN A 35 31.23 20.28 -34.46
CA ASN A 35 30.97 21.24 -33.43
C ASN A 35 29.76 20.92 -32.56
N LYS A 36 28.65 20.42 -33.18
CA LYS A 36 27.45 19.94 -32.42
C LYS A 36 27.76 18.70 -31.59
N ILE A 37 28.52 17.75 -32.16
CA ILE A 37 28.95 16.55 -31.44
C ILE A 37 29.81 16.92 -30.23
N SER A 38 30.80 17.81 -30.41
CA SER A 38 31.66 18.26 -29.31
C SER A 38 30.85 19.04 -28.24
N GLY A 39 29.85 19.81 -28.63
CA GLY A 39 28.94 20.48 -27.70
C GLY A 39 28.11 19.49 -26.88
N LEU A 40 27.62 18.42 -27.51
CA LEU A 40 26.86 17.34 -26.83
C LEU A 40 27.76 16.51 -25.91
N GLU A 41 29.00 16.22 -26.31
CA GLU A 41 29.99 15.54 -25.47
C GLU A 41 30.28 16.34 -24.19
N THR A 42 30.41 17.66 -24.31
CA THR A 42 30.58 18.56 -23.15
C THR A 42 29.35 18.50 -22.24
N GLN A 43 28.13 18.62 -22.77
CA GLN A 43 26.89 18.54 -21.99
C GLN A 43 26.75 17.19 -21.28
N ILE A 44 27.09 16.09 -21.95
CA ILE A 44 27.08 14.75 -21.34
C ILE A 44 28.08 14.68 -20.18
N THR A 45 29.26 15.25 -20.35
CA THR A 45 30.28 15.27 -19.31
C THR A 45 29.83 16.10 -18.10
N ASP A 46 29.19 17.24 -18.35
CA ASP A 46 28.66 18.11 -17.30
C ASP A 46 27.52 17.40 -16.51
N ILE A 47 26.59 16.76 -17.22
CA ILE A 47 25.51 15.96 -16.59
C ILE A 47 26.09 14.78 -15.79
N GLN A 48 27.11 14.10 -16.32
CA GLN A 48 27.75 12.99 -15.60
C GLN A 48 28.48 13.46 -14.33
N THR A 49 29.06 14.66 -14.37
CA THR A 49 29.74 15.26 -13.24
C THR A 49 28.74 15.70 -12.17
N ASP A 50 27.63 16.33 -12.59
CA ASP A 50 26.56 16.77 -11.69
C ASP A 50 25.86 15.58 -11.01
N LEU A 51 25.47 14.55 -11.80
CA LEU A 51 24.92 13.30 -11.26
C LEU A 51 25.91 12.57 -10.32
N GLY A 52 27.21 12.61 -10.66
CA GLY A 52 28.25 12.05 -9.79
C GLY A 52 28.36 12.80 -8.46
N GLY A 53 28.20 14.12 -8.47
CA GLY A 53 28.13 14.96 -7.27
C GLY A 53 26.91 14.62 -6.42
N GLN A 54 25.72 14.60 -7.01
CA GLN A 54 24.48 14.27 -6.32
C GLN A 54 24.48 12.86 -5.70
N ILE A 55 25.06 11.87 -6.40
CA ILE A 55 25.22 10.51 -5.87
C ILE A 55 26.18 10.50 -4.67
N ASN A 56 27.27 11.23 -4.72
CA ASN A 56 28.19 11.33 -3.58
C ASN A 56 27.56 12.06 -2.39
N ASP A 57 26.77 13.11 -2.62
CA ASP A 57 26.06 13.82 -1.56
C ASP A 57 25.00 12.96 -0.89
N LEU A 58 24.26 12.19 -1.69
CA LEU A 58 23.31 11.18 -1.17
C LEU A 58 24.01 10.05 -0.42
N GLN A 59 25.18 9.62 -0.88
CA GLN A 59 25.96 8.59 -0.21
C GLN A 59 26.55 9.10 1.10
N ASN A 60 27.06 10.34 1.13
CA ASN A 60 27.54 10.97 2.36
C ASN A 60 26.41 11.26 3.36
N ALA A 61 25.23 11.63 2.88
CA ALA A 61 24.05 11.79 3.73
C ALA A 61 23.62 10.43 4.32
N LEU A 62 23.62 9.36 3.51
CA LEU A 62 23.32 8.01 3.96
C LEU A 62 24.38 7.48 4.95
N ASP A 63 25.65 7.69 4.66
CA ASP A 63 26.75 7.30 5.56
C ASP A 63 26.71 8.12 6.87
N GLY A 64 26.30 9.39 6.82
CA GLY A 64 26.03 10.22 8.00
C GLY A 64 24.88 9.67 8.84
N TYR A 65 23.80 9.29 8.20
CA TYR A 65 22.67 8.62 8.88
C TYR A 65 23.07 7.27 9.50
N LEU A 66 23.89 6.49 8.82
CA LEU A 66 24.36 5.17 9.30
C LEU A 66 25.44 5.26 10.38
N ALA A 67 26.16 6.39 10.45
CA ALA A 67 27.24 6.59 11.44
C ALA A 67 26.75 7.15 12.79
N GLU A 68 25.52 7.67 12.87
CA GLU A 68 24.96 8.23 14.12
C GLU A 68 24.22 7.20 14.97
N GLU A 69 24.01 5.98 14.54
CA GLU A 69 23.40 4.92 15.35
C GLU A 69 24.43 3.84 15.72
N GLU A 70 25.06 3.95 16.90
CA GLU A 70 25.34 2.75 17.69
C GLU A 70 23.97 2.09 17.93
N VAL A 71 23.70 1.03 17.17
CA VAL A 71 22.45 0.26 17.26
C VAL A 71 22.30 -0.24 18.69
N ASN A 72 21.56 0.51 19.49
CA ASN A 72 21.03 0.00 20.75
C ASN A 72 20.11 -1.18 20.40
N PRO A 73 20.42 -2.43 20.78
CA PRO A 73 19.55 -3.57 20.50
C PRO A 73 18.16 -3.46 21.14
N ASN A 74 17.94 -2.51 22.08
CA ASN A 74 16.62 -2.12 22.56
C ASN A 74 15.98 -1.01 21.70
N ALA A 75 16.69 -0.45 20.71
CA ALA A 75 16.16 0.51 19.73
C ALA A 75 15.43 -0.15 18.55
N LEU A 76 15.08 -1.42 18.67
CA LEU A 76 14.02 -2.04 17.84
C LEU A 76 12.65 -1.40 18.05
N ALA A 77 12.54 -0.48 19.01
CA ALA A 77 11.45 0.48 19.11
C ALA A 77 11.71 1.75 18.26
N SER A 78 12.75 1.82 17.45
CA SER A 78 12.90 2.92 16.52
C SER A 78 11.80 2.79 15.47
N ASN A 79 11.00 3.84 15.36
CA ASN A 79 10.00 3.90 14.32
C ASN A 79 10.69 4.23 12.99
N TYR A 80 10.11 3.74 11.89
CA TYR A 80 10.59 4.04 10.54
C TYR A 80 9.79 5.18 9.89
N ALA A 81 9.19 6.05 10.71
CA ALA A 81 8.26 7.07 10.26
C ALA A 81 8.91 8.06 9.29
N ALA A 82 10.14 8.46 9.54
CA ALA A 82 10.84 9.42 8.69
C ALA A 82 11.09 8.85 7.29
N GLU A 83 11.58 7.61 7.22
CA GLU A 83 11.80 6.93 5.95
C GLU A 83 10.48 6.60 5.23
N ALA A 84 9.46 6.16 5.98
CA ALA A 84 8.12 5.94 5.43
C ALA A 84 7.56 7.25 4.84
N TYR A 85 7.76 8.38 5.50
CA TYR A 85 7.32 9.68 5.01
C TYR A 85 8.02 10.08 3.69
N GLU A 86 9.33 9.82 3.55
CA GLU A 86 10.01 10.04 2.27
C GLU A 86 9.44 9.16 1.15
N MET A 87 9.02 7.92 1.47
CA MET A 87 8.34 7.06 0.51
C MET A 87 6.94 7.57 0.16
N VAL A 88 6.18 8.10 1.13
CA VAL A 88 4.88 8.77 0.88
C VAL A 88 5.05 9.93 -0.09
N LYS A 89 6.09 10.77 0.09
CA LYS A 89 6.40 11.87 -0.84
C LYS A 89 6.68 11.37 -2.25
N TYR A 90 7.41 10.26 -2.38
CA TYR A 90 7.69 9.67 -3.68
C TYR A 90 6.41 9.16 -4.36
N ILE A 91 5.55 8.46 -3.61
CA ILE A 91 4.27 7.95 -4.12
C ILE A 91 3.41 9.11 -4.60
N ASP A 92 3.20 10.13 -3.79
CA ASP A 92 2.39 11.30 -4.13
C ASP A 92 2.91 12.02 -5.39
N ALA A 93 4.24 12.21 -5.49
CA ALA A 93 4.84 12.92 -6.61
C ALA A 93 4.92 12.12 -7.91
N THR A 94 4.95 10.78 -7.84
CA THR A 94 5.39 9.95 -8.99
C THR A 94 4.39 8.89 -9.41
N VAL A 95 3.69 8.27 -8.46
CA VAL A 95 2.83 7.11 -8.72
C VAL A 95 1.48 7.18 -8.03
N LYS A 96 1.02 8.38 -7.69
CA LYS A 96 -0.25 8.57 -6.98
C LYS A 96 -1.44 7.95 -7.72
N ASP A 97 -1.55 8.15 -9.02
CA ASP A 97 -2.67 7.68 -9.84
C ASP A 97 -2.47 6.19 -10.25
N ARG A 98 -2.56 5.28 -9.27
CA ARG A 98 -2.36 3.82 -9.43
C ARG A 98 -3.66 3.06 -9.67
N ASP A 99 -4.79 3.76 -9.76
CA ASP A 99 -6.12 3.15 -9.90
C ASP A 99 -6.31 2.45 -11.25
N ALA A 100 -5.65 2.91 -12.28
CA ALA A 100 -5.75 2.28 -13.59
C ALA A 100 -4.87 1.02 -13.67
N ILE A 101 -5.45 -0.14 -13.44
CA ILE A 101 -4.75 -1.42 -13.62
C ILE A 101 -4.15 -1.48 -15.03
N ALA A 102 -2.86 -1.81 -15.09
CA ALA A 102 -2.02 -1.73 -16.27
C ALA A 102 -1.67 -0.30 -16.75
N GLY A 103 -2.07 0.75 -16.06
CA GLY A 103 -1.60 2.13 -16.31
C GLY A 103 -0.10 2.30 -16.01
N ASP A 104 0.47 3.41 -16.46
CA ASP A 104 1.91 3.63 -16.30
C ASP A 104 2.32 3.84 -14.85
N ALA A 105 1.53 4.59 -14.06
CA ALA A 105 1.78 4.82 -12.64
C ALA A 105 1.67 3.52 -11.83
N TYR A 106 0.66 2.70 -12.11
CA TYR A 106 0.49 1.37 -11.53
C TYR A 106 1.71 0.46 -11.79
N LYS A 107 2.15 0.33 -13.05
CA LYS A 107 3.34 -0.46 -13.42
C LYS A 107 4.62 0.09 -12.81
N LEU A 108 4.72 1.41 -12.69
CA LEU A 108 5.86 2.05 -12.07
C LEU A 108 5.89 1.77 -10.57
N CYS A 109 4.74 1.80 -9.90
CA CYS A 109 4.62 1.44 -8.48
C CYS A 109 5.09 0.01 -8.22
N GLN A 110 4.62 -0.97 -9.00
CA GLN A 110 5.08 -2.37 -8.90
C GLN A 110 6.60 -2.48 -9.01
N LYS A 111 7.18 -1.85 -10.04
CA LYS A 111 8.64 -1.86 -10.27
C LYS A 111 9.39 -1.17 -9.13
N TRP A 112 8.85 -0.07 -8.61
CA TRP A 112 9.46 0.67 -7.52
C TRP A 112 9.47 -0.13 -6.22
N ILE A 113 8.37 -0.82 -5.87
CA ILE A 113 8.29 -1.73 -4.73
C ILE A 113 9.39 -2.81 -4.86
N VAL A 114 9.42 -3.53 -5.98
CA VAL A 114 10.38 -4.61 -6.21
C VAL A 114 11.82 -4.11 -6.19
N TRP A 115 12.09 -2.95 -6.82
CA TRP A 115 13.42 -2.37 -6.84
C TRP A 115 13.93 -2.01 -5.44
N ASN A 116 13.08 -1.42 -4.59
CA ASN A 116 13.44 -1.10 -3.21
C ASN A 116 13.75 -2.36 -2.40
N LEU A 117 12.92 -3.40 -2.51
CA LEU A 117 13.15 -4.68 -1.86
C LEU A 117 14.47 -5.33 -2.31
N MET A 118 14.75 -5.31 -3.61
CA MET A 118 16.03 -5.80 -4.13
C MET A 118 17.22 -4.99 -3.63
N SER A 119 17.08 -3.68 -3.49
CA SER A 119 18.13 -2.80 -2.95
C SER A 119 18.43 -3.08 -1.48
N ALA A 120 17.45 -3.56 -0.71
CA ALA A 120 17.63 -4.03 0.66
C ALA A 120 18.28 -5.41 0.76
N GLY A 121 18.31 -6.19 -0.33
CA GLY A 121 18.96 -7.49 -0.40
C GLY A 121 18.05 -8.67 -0.75
N TYR A 122 16.73 -8.48 -0.84
CA TYR A 122 15.80 -9.51 -1.29
C TYR A 122 16.06 -9.88 -2.75
N THR A 123 15.84 -11.14 -3.10
CA THR A 123 16.08 -11.68 -4.45
C THR A 123 14.77 -11.99 -5.14
N GLU A 124 14.57 -11.42 -6.33
CA GLU A 124 13.42 -11.73 -7.18
C GLU A 124 13.46 -13.20 -7.65
N GLY A 125 12.31 -13.86 -7.58
CA GLY A 125 12.18 -15.29 -7.87
C GLY A 125 12.57 -16.20 -6.70
N LYS A 126 12.99 -15.65 -5.55
CA LYS A 126 13.29 -16.40 -4.32
C LYS A 126 12.48 -15.84 -3.14
N GLU A 127 12.93 -14.74 -2.53
CA GLU A 127 12.19 -14.08 -1.45
C GLU A 127 11.07 -13.20 -1.99
N ILE A 128 11.21 -12.60 -3.18
CA ILE A 128 10.16 -11.84 -3.86
C ILE A 128 9.52 -12.74 -4.90
N THR A 129 8.24 -13.01 -4.76
CA THR A 129 7.45 -13.82 -5.67
C THR A 129 6.19 -13.09 -6.10
N TYR A 130 5.54 -13.56 -7.17
CA TYR A 130 4.33 -12.96 -7.72
C TYR A 130 3.21 -13.98 -7.71
N GLN A 131 2.04 -13.56 -7.22
CA GLN A 131 0.82 -14.33 -7.32
C GLN A 131 -0.12 -13.66 -8.31
N ASN A 132 -0.25 -14.27 -9.48
CA ASN A 132 -1.19 -13.82 -10.49
C ASN A 132 -2.59 -14.38 -10.22
N PHE A 133 -3.61 -13.57 -10.41
CA PHE A 133 -5.02 -13.97 -10.29
C PHE A 133 -5.84 -13.25 -11.37
N THR A 134 -7.07 -13.68 -11.57
CA THR A 134 -7.98 -13.09 -12.55
C THR A 134 -9.35 -12.88 -11.95
N TRP A 135 -9.99 -11.79 -12.35
CA TRP A 135 -11.39 -11.54 -12.01
C TRP A 135 -12.15 -11.00 -13.21
N SER A 136 -13.47 -10.94 -13.08
CA SER A 136 -14.35 -10.37 -14.08
C SER A 136 -14.91 -9.06 -13.57
N GLN A 137 -14.81 -8.03 -14.37
CA GLN A 137 -15.30 -6.70 -14.08
C GLN A 137 -16.43 -6.32 -15.03
N TYR A 138 -17.40 -5.57 -14.53
CA TYR A 138 -18.42 -4.95 -15.34
C TYR A 138 -18.05 -3.49 -15.62
N TYR A 139 -18.28 -3.04 -16.82
CA TYR A 139 -17.91 -1.69 -17.23
C TYR A 139 -19.16 -0.85 -17.49
N LYS A 140 -19.05 0.43 -17.17
CA LYS A 140 -20.06 1.40 -17.52
C LYS A 140 -20.15 1.54 -19.06
N LYS A 141 -21.35 1.63 -19.62
CA LYS A 141 -21.56 1.88 -21.04
C LYS A 141 -20.92 3.22 -21.40
N ASP A 142 -20.25 3.28 -22.54
CA ASP A 142 -19.58 4.47 -23.07
C ASP A 142 -18.28 4.91 -22.36
N VAL A 143 -17.64 4.05 -21.58
CA VAL A 143 -16.31 4.30 -21.01
C VAL A 143 -15.25 3.66 -21.90
N ASP A 144 -14.18 4.41 -22.16
CA ASP A 144 -13.00 3.87 -22.84
C ASP A 144 -12.29 2.85 -21.94
N LEU A 145 -12.45 1.57 -22.25
CA LEU A 145 -11.90 0.45 -21.50
C LEU A 145 -10.36 0.45 -21.38
N ALA A 146 -9.68 1.24 -22.23
CA ALA A 146 -8.23 1.35 -22.21
C ALA A 146 -7.72 2.29 -21.11
N THR A 147 -8.58 3.15 -20.57
CA THR A 147 -8.16 4.26 -19.71
C THR A 147 -8.86 4.33 -18.35
N THR A 148 -9.98 3.63 -18.16
CA THR A 148 -10.75 3.80 -16.91
C THR A 148 -11.47 2.51 -16.54
N ILE A 149 -11.05 1.88 -15.46
CA ILE A 149 -11.85 0.87 -14.77
C ILE A 149 -12.71 1.63 -13.76
N THR A 150 -14.03 1.66 -13.98
CA THR A 150 -14.95 2.24 -13.02
C THR A 150 -15.46 1.16 -12.07
N ALA A 151 -15.77 1.53 -10.83
CA ALA A 151 -16.33 0.63 -9.83
C ALA A 151 -17.47 -0.20 -10.41
N SER A 152 -17.39 -1.51 -10.23
CA SER A 152 -18.41 -2.46 -10.66
C SER A 152 -19.76 -2.17 -10.04
N PRO A 153 -20.86 -2.46 -10.76
CA PRO A 153 -22.11 -2.67 -10.07
C PRO A 153 -21.98 -3.89 -9.16
N TYR A 154 -22.47 -3.76 -7.95
CA TYR A 154 -22.61 -4.87 -7.05
C TYR A 154 -23.67 -5.83 -7.57
N GLU A 155 -23.36 -7.14 -7.73
CA GLU A 155 -24.31 -8.16 -8.14
C GLU A 155 -24.73 -9.00 -6.93
N THR A 156 -26.02 -9.03 -6.64
CA THR A 156 -26.60 -9.96 -5.67
C THR A 156 -27.94 -10.48 -6.17
N ASP A 157 -28.22 -11.76 -5.95
CA ASP A 157 -29.46 -12.43 -6.37
C ASP A 157 -29.80 -12.27 -7.87
N GLY A 158 -28.78 -12.16 -8.73
CA GLY A 158 -28.94 -11.96 -10.17
C GLY A 158 -29.42 -10.54 -10.54
N LYS A 159 -29.34 -9.59 -9.63
CA LYS A 159 -29.63 -8.18 -9.86
C LYS A 159 -28.35 -7.36 -9.73
N PHE A 160 -28.26 -6.31 -10.56
CA PHE A 160 -27.17 -5.37 -10.52
C PHE A 160 -27.60 -4.09 -9.80
N TYR A 161 -26.70 -3.56 -8.98
CA TYR A 161 -26.91 -2.31 -8.24
C TYR A 161 -25.75 -1.37 -8.55
N LYS A 162 -26.08 -0.14 -8.95
CA LYS A 162 -25.08 0.93 -9.12
C LYS A 162 -24.95 1.73 -7.84
N ARG A 163 -23.74 2.13 -7.53
CA ARG A 163 -23.47 3.03 -6.42
C ARG A 163 -23.98 4.43 -6.74
N ALA A 164 -24.87 4.94 -5.91
CA ALA A 164 -25.35 6.32 -5.96
C ALA A 164 -25.03 6.96 -4.60
N GLY A 165 -23.81 7.48 -4.45
CA GLY A 165 -23.28 7.79 -3.12
C GLY A 165 -23.07 6.49 -2.32
N ARG A 166 -23.51 6.41 -1.09
CA ARG A 166 -23.54 5.15 -0.31
C ARG A 166 -24.76 4.27 -0.59
N ASN A 167 -25.76 4.79 -1.27
CA ASN A 167 -26.94 4.01 -1.60
C ASN A 167 -26.68 3.24 -2.90
N TYR A 168 -27.10 1.99 -2.90
CA TYR A 168 -27.17 1.18 -4.11
C TYR A 168 -28.58 1.34 -4.69
N THR A 169 -28.66 1.71 -5.94
CA THR A 169 -29.90 1.70 -6.72
C THR A 169 -29.83 0.57 -7.73
N GLU A 170 -30.95 -0.13 -7.97
CA GLU A 170 -30.99 -1.17 -8.98
C GLU A 170 -30.53 -0.61 -10.33
N ALA A 171 -29.51 -1.22 -10.90
CA ALA A 171 -28.97 -0.87 -12.20
C ALA A 171 -29.72 -1.66 -13.29
N THR A 172 -29.98 -1.03 -14.41
CA THR A 172 -30.60 -1.66 -15.57
C THR A 172 -29.51 -2.07 -16.55
N GLU A 173 -29.83 -3.00 -17.48
CA GLU A 173 -28.95 -3.38 -18.59
C GLU A 173 -28.48 -2.18 -19.42
N ASP A 174 -29.24 -1.09 -19.43
CA ASP A 174 -28.88 0.16 -20.13
C ASP A 174 -27.79 0.96 -19.41
N ASP A 175 -27.57 0.74 -18.11
CA ASP A 175 -26.57 1.43 -17.33
C ASP A 175 -25.14 0.86 -17.54
N TYR A 176 -25.04 -0.41 -17.95
CA TYR A 176 -23.75 -1.11 -18.08
C TYR A 176 -23.68 -1.94 -19.37
N THR A 177 -22.55 -1.85 -20.06
CA THR A 177 -22.23 -2.82 -21.09
C THR A 177 -21.67 -4.05 -20.40
N HIS A 178 -22.33 -5.20 -20.59
CA HIS A 178 -21.88 -6.48 -20.02
C HIS A 178 -20.62 -6.98 -20.74
N VAL A 179 -19.48 -6.37 -20.47
CA VAL A 179 -18.20 -6.90 -20.90
C VAL A 179 -17.56 -7.55 -19.70
N LYS A 180 -17.63 -8.89 -19.61
CA LYS A 180 -16.76 -9.66 -18.74
C LYS A 180 -15.37 -9.66 -19.37
N ALA A 181 -14.51 -8.76 -18.95
CA ALA A 181 -13.09 -8.87 -19.29
C ALA A 181 -12.41 -9.64 -18.14
N ASN A 182 -11.71 -10.72 -18.47
CA ASN A 182 -10.80 -11.35 -17.53
C ASN A 182 -9.62 -10.38 -17.32
N ILE A 183 -9.62 -9.67 -16.21
CA ILE A 183 -8.54 -8.79 -15.82
C ILE A 183 -7.55 -9.63 -15.01
N THR A 184 -6.28 -9.43 -15.24
CA THR A 184 -5.21 -10.10 -14.46
C THR A 184 -4.62 -9.09 -13.50
N GLY A 185 -4.63 -9.43 -12.20
CA GLY A 185 -3.92 -8.73 -11.15
C GLY A 185 -2.71 -9.55 -10.67
N THR A 186 -1.84 -8.90 -9.93
CA THR A 186 -0.58 -9.49 -9.46
C THR A 186 -0.26 -9.02 -8.05
N ASN A 187 -0.43 -9.87 -7.05
CA ASN A 187 0.11 -9.61 -5.72
C ASN A 187 1.63 -9.77 -5.73
N ILE A 188 2.33 -8.88 -5.04
CA ILE A 188 3.77 -8.98 -4.78
C ILE A 188 3.94 -9.55 -3.37
N VAL A 189 4.53 -10.73 -3.27
CA VAL A 189 4.74 -11.44 -1.99
C VAL A 189 6.21 -11.45 -1.65
N VAL A 190 6.55 -10.96 -0.47
CA VAL A 190 7.93 -10.91 0.03
C VAL A 190 8.04 -11.75 1.29
N THR A 191 8.87 -12.76 1.27
CA THR A 191 9.09 -13.64 2.42
C THR A 191 10.41 -13.32 3.09
N LYS A 192 10.32 -12.78 4.30
CA LYS A 192 11.44 -12.62 5.22
C LYS A 192 11.45 -13.82 6.16
N GLN A 193 12.39 -14.75 5.93
CA GLN A 193 12.50 -15.96 6.72
C GLN A 193 12.85 -15.66 8.18
N GLY A 194 12.07 -16.23 9.10
CA GLY A 194 12.35 -16.25 10.53
C GLY A 194 13.04 -17.52 11.00
N LYS A 195 13.18 -17.69 12.31
CA LYS A 195 13.68 -18.94 12.94
C LYS A 195 12.66 -20.08 12.81
N SER A 196 11.37 -19.74 12.89
CA SER A 196 10.26 -20.66 12.74
C SER A 196 9.64 -20.54 11.34
N ASP A 197 8.97 -21.60 10.90
CA ASP A 197 8.10 -21.63 9.73
C ASP A 197 6.66 -21.15 10.04
N GLU A 198 6.33 -20.94 11.32
CA GLU A 198 5.15 -20.15 11.69
C GLU A 198 5.32 -18.73 11.17
N GLN A 199 4.22 -18.10 10.74
CA GLN A 199 4.31 -16.83 10.02
C GLN A 199 3.33 -15.78 10.53
N ILE A 200 3.72 -14.52 10.30
CA ILE A 200 2.86 -13.34 10.38
C ILE A 200 2.73 -12.78 8.96
N ILE A 201 1.52 -12.44 8.55
CA ILE A 201 1.28 -11.78 7.27
C ILE A 201 1.09 -10.29 7.52
N VAL A 202 1.78 -9.46 6.75
CA VAL A 202 1.62 -8.00 6.75
C VAL A 202 1.12 -7.59 5.36
N GLY A 203 -0.11 -7.13 5.29
CA GLY A 203 -0.81 -6.83 4.05
C GLY A 203 -1.10 -5.35 3.87
N MET A 204 -1.01 -4.87 2.64
CA MET A 204 -1.39 -3.55 2.19
C MET A 204 -1.67 -3.60 0.70
N HIS A 205 -2.69 -2.91 0.23
CA HIS A 205 -2.91 -2.83 -1.21
C HIS A 205 -2.06 -1.74 -1.87
N TYR A 206 -1.75 -1.91 -3.15
CA TYR A 206 -0.92 -0.97 -3.89
C TYR A 206 -1.61 -0.35 -5.11
N ASP A 207 -2.82 -0.75 -5.44
CA ASP A 207 -3.69 -0.05 -6.38
C ASP A 207 -4.35 1.18 -5.72
N GLY A 208 -5.23 1.89 -6.43
CA GLY A 208 -5.85 3.11 -5.94
C GLY A 208 -5.13 4.40 -6.35
N ASP A 209 -5.66 5.56 -5.99
CA ASP A 209 -5.14 6.86 -6.41
C ASP A 209 -4.70 7.77 -5.25
N GLY A 210 -4.89 7.35 -4.00
CA GLY A 210 -4.63 8.14 -2.81
C GLY A 210 -3.17 8.11 -2.34
N THR A 211 -2.79 9.18 -1.65
CA THR A 211 -1.55 9.25 -0.86
C THR A 211 -1.76 8.59 0.50
N GLY A 212 -2.90 8.84 1.12
CA GLY A 212 -3.33 8.16 2.33
C GLY A 212 -3.80 6.75 2.03
N ASP A 213 -4.71 6.64 1.09
CA ASP A 213 -5.32 5.39 0.62
C ASP A 213 -4.68 4.94 -0.73
N ASN A 214 -3.77 3.94 -0.80
CA ASN A 214 -3.06 3.39 0.35
C ASN A 214 -1.55 3.63 0.22
N GLY A 215 -1.16 4.82 -0.27
CA GLY A 215 0.25 5.21 -0.34
C GLY A 215 0.95 5.14 1.02
N SER A 216 0.22 5.41 2.10
CA SER A 216 0.74 5.35 3.46
C SER A 216 1.04 3.91 3.91
N GLY A 217 0.14 2.97 3.64
CA GLY A 217 0.33 1.55 3.94
C GLY A 217 1.47 0.95 3.12
N ILE A 218 1.53 1.23 1.81
CA ILE A 218 2.65 0.82 0.94
C ILE A 218 3.98 1.28 1.54
N SER A 219 4.07 2.58 1.88
CA SER A 219 5.30 3.18 2.37
C SER A 219 5.78 2.54 3.67
N LEU A 220 4.87 2.36 4.63
CA LEU A 220 5.20 1.74 5.91
C LEU A 220 5.58 0.27 5.76
N GLY A 221 4.82 -0.51 4.99
CA GLY A 221 5.11 -1.93 4.77
C GLY A 221 6.43 -2.15 4.03
N LEU A 222 6.69 -1.33 3.01
CA LEU A 222 7.91 -1.42 2.21
C LEU A 222 9.16 -1.11 3.05
N ILE A 223 9.17 0.01 3.79
CA ILE A 223 10.33 0.34 4.62
C ILE A 223 10.54 -0.69 5.73
N THR A 224 9.45 -1.19 6.34
CA THR A 224 9.54 -2.22 7.36
C THR A 224 10.15 -3.51 6.79
N ALA A 225 9.71 -3.95 5.62
CA ALA A 225 10.29 -5.11 4.94
C ALA A 225 11.79 -4.91 4.67
N MET A 226 12.18 -3.73 4.15
CA MET A 226 13.58 -3.41 3.87
C MET A 226 14.45 -3.45 5.13
N LYS A 227 14.00 -2.83 6.22
CA LYS A 227 14.73 -2.77 7.49
C LYS A 227 14.86 -4.14 8.15
N LEU A 228 13.86 -5.01 7.99
CA LEU A 228 13.87 -6.35 8.58
C LEU A 228 14.75 -7.36 7.80
N PHE A 229 15.25 -7.04 6.62
CA PHE A 229 16.01 -8.00 5.80
C PHE A 229 17.13 -8.68 6.60
N ASN A 230 17.93 -7.92 7.34
CA ASN A 230 19.06 -8.41 8.14
C ASN A 230 18.71 -8.60 9.63
N VAL A 231 17.46 -8.40 10.03
CA VAL A 231 17.02 -8.57 11.42
C VAL A 231 16.56 -10.00 11.62
N GLU A 232 17.02 -10.66 12.68
CA GLU A 232 16.52 -11.98 13.05
C GLU A 232 15.12 -11.82 13.70
N THR A 233 14.13 -12.59 13.22
CA THR A 233 12.78 -12.66 13.77
C THR A 233 12.46 -14.10 14.16
N ASP A 234 11.64 -14.29 15.18
CA ASP A 234 11.23 -15.63 15.60
C ASP A 234 10.26 -16.25 14.59
N TYR A 235 9.35 -15.45 14.05
CA TYR A 235 8.40 -15.85 13.01
C TYR A 235 8.88 -15.43 11.62
N THR A 236 8.50 -16.20 10.62
CA THR A 236 8.62 -15.79 9.22
C THR A 236 7.61 -14.66 8.95
N ILE A 237 8.05 -13.58 8.30
CA ILE A 237 7.17 -12.46 7.95
C ILE A 237 6.91 -12.47 6.44
N LYS A 238 5.65 -12.56 6.06
CA LYS A 238 5.21 -12.39 4.67
C LYS A 238 4.62 -11.00 4.50
N PHE A 239 5.32 -10.12 3.79
CA PHE A 239 4.74 -8.87 3.32
C PHE A 239 4.02 -9.13 2.00
N VAL A 240 2.76 -8.72 1.90
CA VAL A 240 1.97 -8.89 0.70
C VAL A 240 1.42 -7.54 0.28
N PHE A 241 1.87 -7.07 -0.88
CA PHE A 241 1.30 -5.91 -1.55
C PHE A 241 0.19 -6.43 -2.45
N PHE A 242 -1.05 -6.20 -2.03
CA PHE A 242 -2.23 -6.68 -2.73
C PHE A 242 -2.57 -5.80 -3.91
N ASP A 243 -3.14 -6.42 -4.92
CA ASP A 243 -3.64 -5.79 -6.13
C ASP A 243 -5.16 -5.85 -6.16
N ALA A 244 -5.78 -4.87 -6.80
CA ALA A 244 -7.23 -4.85 -7.03
C ALA A 244 -8.08 -4.91 -5.73
N GLU A 245 -7.63 -4.23 -4.69
CA GLU A 245 -8.40 -3.98 -3.48
C GLU A 245 -9.61 -3.11 -3.82
N GLU A 246 -9.38 -1.97 -4.47
CA GLU A 246 -10.36 -0.96 -4.88
C GLU A 246 -11.45 -1.51 -5.84
N TYR A 247 -11.20 -2.68 -6.41
CA TYR A 247 -12.13 -3.37 -7.30
C TYR A 247 -12.93 -4.48 -6.61
N GLY A 248 -12.78 -4.64 -5.30
CA GLY A 248 -13.52 -5.60 -4.47
C GLY A 248 -12.65 -6.67 -3.83
N LEU A 249 -11.52 -6.30 -3.24
CA LEU A 249 -10.65 -7.16 -2.42
C LEU A 249 -10.13 -8.39 -3.19
N HIS A 250 -9.93 -8.26 -4.50
CA HIS A 250 -9.63 -9.44 -5.35
C HIS A 250 -8.26 -10.04 -5.03
N GLY A 251 -7.25 -9.20 -4.77
CA GLY A 251 -5.90 -9.67 -4.49
C GLY A 251 -5.79 -10.41 -3.16
N SER A 252 -6.31 -9.85 -2.09
CA SER A 252 -6.28 -10.47 -0.77
C SER A 252 -7.13 -11.74 -0.72
N THR A 253 -8.30 -11.71 -1.35
CA THR A 253 -9.17 -12.89 -1.49
C THR A 253 -8.48 -14.01 -2.25
N ALA A 254 -7.81 -13.69 -3.37
CA ALA A 254 -7.04 -14.67 -4.13
C ALA A 254 -5.85 -15.20 -3.32
N CYS A 255 -5.18 -14.34 -2.54
CA CYS A 255 -4.06 -14.73 -1.69
C CYS A 255 -4.53 -15.72 -0.61
N ALA A 256 -5.55 -15.36 0.13
CA ALA A 256 -6.08 -16.19 1.22
C ALA A 256 -6.63 -17.55 0.72
N ASN A 257 -7.40 -17.53 -0.36
CA ASN A 257 -7.97 -18.75 -0.95
C ASN A 257 -6.92 -19.70 -1.57
N ALA A 258 -5.74 -19.21 -1.89
CA ALA A 258 -4.65 -20.05 -2.42
C ALA A 258 -3.81 -20.70 -1.30
N MET A 259 -4.00 -20.30 -0.05
CA MET A 259 -3.29 -20.88 1.08
C MET A 259 -3.77 -22.31 1.36
N SER A 260 -2.83 -23.21 1.58
CA SER A 260 -3.13 -24.56 2.06
C SER A 260 -3.58 -24.54 3.53
N GLU A 261 -4.28 -25.58 3.98
CA GLU A 261 -4.64 -25.74 5.39
C GLU A 261 -3.41 -25.70 6.31
N GLU A 262 -2.27 -26.21 5.85
CA GLU A 262 -1.00 -26.15 6.59
C GLU A 262 -0.49 -24.71 6.71
N GLU A 263 -0.55 -23.92 5.64
CA GLU A 263 -0.14 -22.50 5.69
C GLU A 263 -1.06 -21.67 6.56
N ILE A 264 -2.39 -21.94 6.51
CA ILE A 264 -3.36 -21.29 7.40
C ILE A 264 -3.03 -21.62 8.86
N ALA A 265 -2.80 -22.90 9.17
CA ALA A 265 -2.50 -23.35 10.52
C ALA A 265 -1.18 -22.79 11.09
N LYS A 266 -0.21 -22.49 10.22
CA LYS A 266 1.07 -21.85 10.60
C LYS A 266 0.98 -20.33 10.71
N THR A 267 -0.10 -19.72 10.24
CA THR A 267 -0.26 -18.27 10.29
C THR A 267 -0.80 -17.85 11.65
N LYS A 268 0.02 -17.13 12.40
CA LYS A 268 -0.38 -16.62 13.72
C LYS A 268 -1.50 -15.60 13.58
N TYR A 269 -1.32 -14.62 12.71
CA TYR A 269 -2.31 -13.60 12.35
C TYR A 269 -1.88 -12.80 11.12
N MET A 270 -2.81 -12.00 10.61
CA MET A 270 -2.56 -11.00 9.59
C MET A 270 -2.63 -9.59 10.18
N ILE A 271 -1.71 -8.72 9.77
CA ILE A 271 -1.78 -7.27 9.99
C ILE A 271 -2.20 -6.65 8.66
N ASN A 272 -3.37 -6.02 8.63
CA ASN A 272 -3.81 -5.22 7.48
C ASN A 272 -3.46 -3.75 7.71
N MET A 273 -2.92 -3.08 6.71
CA MET A 273 -2.58 -1.67 6.78
C MET A 273 -3.25 -0.93 5.63
N ASP A 274 -4.17 -0.03 5.96
CA ASP A 274 -4.93 0.72 4.99
C ASP A 274 -5.25 2.11 5.52
N SER A 275 -5.02 3.15 4.69
CA SER A 275 -5.40 4.54 4.97
C SER A 275 -4.84 5.11 6.28
N LEU A 276 -3.53 4.89 6.53
CA LEU A 276 -2.89 5.19 7.82
C LEU A 276 -2.83 6.68 8.20
N VAL A 277 -3.13 7.61 7.28
CA VAL A 277 -2.96 9.05 7.52
C VAL A 277 -4.19 9.89 7.19
N CYS A 278 -5.29 9.27 6.79
CA CYS A 278 -6.50 9.98 6.37
C CYS A 278 -7.28 10.59 7.54
N GLY A 279 -7.44 9.86 8.63
CA GLY A 279 -8.29 10.25 9.76
C GLY A 279 -7.61 11.07 10.85
N ASP A 280 -8.41 11.54 11.82
CA ASP A 280 -7.91 12.32 12.95
C ASP A 280 -7.16 11.46 13.98
N TYR A 281 -7.45 10.16 14.06
CA TYR A 281 -6.90 9.25 15.08
C TYR A 281 -6.50 7.92 14.48
N CYS A 282 -5.54 7.26 15.14
CA CYS A 282 -5.11 5.90 14.81
C CYS A 282 -6.04 4.87 15.46
N TYR A 283 -6.51 3.92 14.67
CA TYR A 283 -7.40 2.84 15.11
C TYR A 283 -6.80 1.47 14.86
N LEU A 284 -7.20 0.53 15.73
CA LEU A 284 -6.99 -0.89 15.52
C LEU A 284 -8.34 -1.60 15.56
N TYR A 285 -8.50 -2.58 14.68
CA TYR A 285 -9.66 -3.46 14.65
C TYR A 285 -9.25 -4.91 14.58
N GLY A 286 -10.15 -5.81 14.99
CA GLY A 286 -9.95 -7.25 14.88
C GLY A 286 -11.15 -8.03 15.39
N GLY A 287 -11.12 -9.33 15.13
CA GLY A 287 -12.19 -10.24 15.55
C GLY A 287 -13.30 -10.43 14.52
N VAL A 288 -14.13 -11.41 14.78
CA VAL A 288 -15.24 -11.83 13.91
C VAL A 288 -16.56 -11.61 14.63
N VAL A 289 -17.50 -10.94 13.98
CA VAL A 289 -18.84 -10.71 14.53
C VAL A 289 -19.63 -12.01 14.50
N ASP A 290 -20.08 -12.48 15.66
CA ASP A 290 -21.07 -13.53 15.82
C ASP A 290 -22.42 -12.90 16.16
N SER A 291 -23.27 -12.78 15.13
CA SER A 291 -24.59 -12.15 15.28
C SER A 291 -25.55 -12.99 16.11
N GLU A 292 -25.38 -14.33 16.18
CA GLU A 292 -26.21 -15.21 17.01
C GLU A 292 -25.86 -15.08 18.49
N ALA A 293 -24.54 -15.08 18.78
CA ALA A 293 -24.05 -14.89 20.15
C ALA A 293 -24.10 -13.42 20.61
N LYS A 294 -24.31 -12.48 19.69
CA LYS A 294 -24.19 -11.03 19.91
C LYS A 294 -22.84 -10.67 20.55
N ALA A 295 -21.81 -11.22 19.99
CA ALA A 295 -20.43 -11.08 20.48
C ALA A 295 -19.45 -10.94 19.31
N VAL A 296 -18.22 -10.54 19.63
CA VAL A 296 -17.08 -10.59 18.71
C VAL A 296 -16.12 -11.65 19.22
N THR A 297 -15.75 -12.59 18.37
CA THR A 297 -14.82 -13.71 18.64
C THR A 297 -13.50 -13.48 17.90
N ASP A 298 -12.53 -14.38 18.11
CA ASP A 298 -11.22 -14.36 17.44
C ASP A 298 -10.48 -13.01 17.57
N THR A 299 -10.58 -12.40 18.77
CA THR A 299 -10.02 -11.07 19.06
C THR A 299 -8.55 -11.09 19.44
N GLU A 300 -7.91 -12.26 19.57
CA GLU A 300 -6.58 -12.42 20.17
C GLU A 300 -5.50 -11.62 19.46
N ALA A 301 -5.55 -11.47 18.14
CA ALA A 301 -4.60 -10.65 17.38
C ALA A 301 -4.77 -9.16 17.74
N PHE A 302 -6.01 -8.68 17.85
CA PHE A 302 -6.33 -7.33 18.29
C PHE A 302 -5.91 -7.09 19.74
N ASP A 303 -6.26 -8.02 20.64
CA ASP A 303 -5.95 -7.91 22.07
C ASP A 303 -4.43 -7.85 22.30
N ASN A 304 -3.67 -8.68 21.57
CA ASN A 304 -2.21 -8.64 21.58
C ASN A 304 -1.70 -7.27 21.09
N ALA A 305 -2.18 -6.78 19.96
CA ALA A 305 -1.75 -5.50 19.40
C ALA A 305 -2.05 -4.33 20.34
N MET A 306 -3.22 -4.31 20.97
CA MET A 306 -3.58 -3.30 21.97
C MET A 306 -2.71 -3.40 23.24
N ALA A 307 -2.39 -4.61 23.68
CA ALA A 307 -1.50 -4.81 24.84
C ALA A 307 -0.08 -4.32 24.54
N VAL A 308 0.45 -4.63 23.36
CA VAL A 308 1.76 -4.13 22.89
C VAL A 308 1.74 -2.62 22.78
N ALA A 309 0.74 -2.04 22.11
CA ALA A 309 0.59 -0.58 21.99
C ALA A 309 0.60 0.10 23.36
N LYS A 310 -0.20 -0.39 24.29
CA LYS A 310 -0.24 0.11 25.67
C LYS A 310 1.11 0.02 26.38
N SER A 311 1.84 -1.07 26.20
CA SER A 311 3.17 -1.25 26.81
C SER A 311 4.20 -0.26 26.29
N LEU A 312 4.03 0.20 25.04
CA LEU A 312 4.86 1.20 24.37
C LEU A 312 4.39 2.64 24.62
N GLY A 313 3.28 2.83 25.34
CA GLY A 313 2.70 4.15 25.59
C GLY A 313 2.06 4.78 24.33
N LEU A 314 1.66 3.96 23.36
CA LEU A 314 0.96 4.40 22.15
C LEU A 314 -0.54 4.49 22.39
N GLU A 315 -1.19 5.45 21.71
CA GLU A 315 -2.62 5.69 21.84
C GLU A 315 -3.34 5.23 20.57
N PHE A 316 -4.02 4.11 20.65
CA PHE A 316 -4.91 3.61 19.62
C PHE A 316 -6.34 3.55 20.12
N LYS A 317 -7.26 3.87 19.23
CA LYS A 317 -8.70 3.70 19.45
C LYS A 317 -9.19 2.41 18.78
N ASN A 318 -10.43 2.04 19.04
CA ASN A 318 -11.18 1.03 18.31
C ASN A 318 -12.60 1.53 18.01
N ASN A 319 -13.37 0.77 17.26
CA ASN A 319 -14.79 1.03 17.02
C ASN A 319 -15.52 1.19 18.38
N PRO A 320 -16.26 2.29 18.59
CA PRO A 320 -16.94 2.54 19.87
C PRO A 320 -18.29 1.81 20.02
N TRP A 321 -18.82 1.23 18.95
CA TRP A 321 -20.17 0.64 18.96
C TRP A 321 -20.13 -0.82 19.40
N THR A 322 -20.99 -1.17 20.33
CA THR A 322 -21.14 -2.54 20.87
C THR A 322 -22.61 -2.95 20.81
N TYR A 323 -22.90 -4.22 21.07
CA TYR A 323 -24.29 -4.69 21.18
C TYR A 323 -25.07 -4.01 22.30
N GLU A 324 -24.40 -3.52 23.36
CA GLU A 324 -25.01 -2.76 24.45
C GLU A 324 -25.13 -1.27 24.11
N ASN A 325 -24.26 -0.77 23.23
CA ASN A 325 -24.26 0.61 22.76
C ASN A 325 -24.18 0.62 21.22
N PRO A 326 -25.27 0.29 20.54
CA PRO A 326 -25.28 0.16 19.09
C PRO A 326 -25.14 1.52 18.38
N THR A 327 -24.83 1.44 17.10
CA THR A 327 -24.82 2.60 16.20
C THR A 327 -26.13 3.38 16.32
N PRO A 328 -26.13 4.71 16.47
CA PRO A 328 -27.35 5.51 16.61
C PRO A 328 -28.35 5.24 15.49
N GLY A 329 -29.59 4.94 15.87
CA GLY A 329 -30.68 4.63 14.93
C GLY A 329 -30.82 3.16 14.57
N TYR A 330 -29.98 2.28 15.11
CA TYR A 330 -30.01 0.83 14.91
C TYR A 330 -30.32 0.10 16.22
N GLU A 331 -30.99 -1.07 16.13
CA GLU A 331 -31.20 -1.94 17.29
C GLU A 331 -29.95 -2.75 17.67
N GLU A 332 -29.11 -3.02 16.69
CA GLU A 332 -27.78 -3.67 16.81
C GLU A 332 -26.73 -2.79 16.14
N PRO A 333 -25.45 -2.89 16.52
CA PRO A 333 -24.42 -2.08 15.89
C PRO A 333 -24.24 -2.53 14.43
N LEU A 334 -23.98 -1.60 13.53
CA LEU A 334 -23.55 -1.94 12.16
C LEU A 334 -22.23 -2.71 12.19
N TYR A 335 -21.36 -2.33 13.12
CA TYR A 335 -20.05 -2.93 13.36
C TYR A 335 -19.82 -3.01 14.86
N ALA A 336 -19.61 -4.20 15.40
CA ALA A 336 -19.41 -4.41 16.83
C ALA A 336 -17.94 -4.38 17.20
N ALA A 337 -17.59 -3.58 18.22
CA ALA A 337 -16.22 -3.51 18.74
C ALA A 337 -15.71 -4.87 19.24
N PRO A 338 -14.45 -5.23 19.02
CA PRO A 338 -13.42 -4.43 18.34
C PRO A 338 -13.37 -4.64 16.81
N SER A 339 -14.34 -5.27 16.18
CA SER A 339 -14.36 -5.50 14.74
C SER A 339 -14.69 -4.21 13.95
N THR A 340 -14.60 -4.31 12.66
CA THR A 340 -14.99 -3.27 11.70
C THR A 340 -15.73 -3.88 10.51
N GLY A 341 -16.08 -3.08 9.51
CA GLY A 341 -16.75 -3.55 8.29
C GLY A 341 -15.81 -4.32 7.36
N ASP A 342 -16.41 -5.02 6.42
CA ASP A 342 -15.74 -5.86 5.45
C ASP A 342 -15.31 -5.05 4.22
N TRP A 343 -14.50 -4.00 4.42
CA TRP A 343 -14.11 -3.05 3.38
C TRP A 343 -12.63 -3.00 3.06
N SER A 344 -11.77 -3.86 3.62
CA SER A 344 -10.35 -3.93 3.31
C SER A 344 -9.80 -5.36 3.31
N ASP A 345 -8.55 -5.54 3.00
CA ASP A 345 -7.87 -6.80 2.68
C ASP A 345 -7.88 -7.86 3.81
N HIS A 346 -8.15 -7.47 5.05
CA HIS A 346 -8.31 -8.40 6.18
C HIS A 346 -9.43 -9.44 5.93
N VAL A 347 -10.43 -9.10 5.10
CA VAL A 347 -11.62 -9.93 4.87
C VAL A 347 -11.26 -11.28 4.24
N GLY A 348 -10.35 -11.29 3.25
CA GLY A 348 -9.90 -12.53 2.63
C GLY A 348 -9.36 -13.52 3.66
N PHE A 349 -8.57 -13.04 4.60
CA PHE A 349 -7.93 -13.86 5.64
C PHE A 349 -8.89 -14.24 6.76
N LYS A 350 -9.75 -13.33 7.19
CA LYS A 350 -10.84 -13.61 8.13
C LYS A 350 -11.71 -14.76 7.62
N ASN A 351 -12.06 -14.76 6.34
CA ASN A 351 -12.94 -15.77 5.73
C ASN A 351 -12.34 -17.18 5.69
N VAL A 352 -11.03 -17.31 5.75
CA VAL A 352 -10.35 -18.61 5.86
C VAL A 352 -9.93 -18.95 7.30
N GLY A 353 -10.38 -18.17 8.28
CA GLY A 353 -10.15 -18.42 9.71
C GLY A 353 -8.82 -17.92 10.24
N ILE A 354 -8.12 -17.04 9.54
CA ILE A 354 -6.92 -16.37 10.04
C ILE A 354 -7.34 -15.14 10.85
N LYS A 355 -6.86 -15.06 12.09
CA LYS A 355 -7.05 -13.90 12.95
C LYS A 355 -6.35 -12.67 12.34
N TYR A 356 -6.87 -11.49 12.63
CA TYR A 356 -6.29 -10.27 12.07
C TYR A 356 -6.27 -9.12 13.06
N VAL A 357 -5.38 -8.18 12.81
CA VAL A 357 -5.44 -6.81 13.31
C VAL A 357 -5.37 -5.87 12.13
N TYR A 358 -6.25 -4.89 12.08
CA TYR A 358 -6.34 -3.93 10.99
C TYR A 358 -6.00 -2.52 11.50
N PHE A 359 -5.05 -1.87 10.84
CA PHE A 359 -4.55 -0.52 11.11
C PHE A 359 -5.19 0.46 10.15
N GLU A 360 -5.87 1.46 10.68
CA GLU A 360 -6.52 2.51 9.92
C GLU A 360 -6.48 3.84 10.68
N ALA A 361 -6.42 4.96 9.97
CA ALA A 361 -6.64 6.28 10.55
C ALA A 361 -8.00 6.82 10.13
N THR A 362 -8.88 7.03 11.10
CA THR A 362 -10.26 7.47 10.89
C THR A 362 -10.77 8.29 12.09
N ASN A 363 -12.07 8.53 12.20
CA ASN A 363 -12.69 9.18 13.36
C ASN A 363 -14.13 8.73 13.53
N TRP A 364 -14.37 7.80 14.46
CA TRP A 364 -15.72 7.31 14.79
C TRP A 364 -16.54 8.28 15.67
N ASP A 365 -15.92 9.35 16.17
CA ASP A 365 -16.60 10.33 17.03
C ASP A 365 -17.41 11.36 16.22
N ILE A 366 -17.28 11.33 14.88
CA ILE A 366 -17.98 12.24 13.98
C ILE A 366 -18.85 11.47 13.01
N PRO A 367 -19.96 12.08 12.56
CA PRO A 367 -20.74 11.50 11.50
C PRO A 367 -19.91 11.37 10.23
N GLY A 368 -20.00 10.24 9.54
CA GLY A 368 -19.45 10.07 8.21
C GLY A 368 -20.07 11.06 7.20
N PRO A 369 -19.57 11.11 5.98
CA PRO A 369 -20.07 12.01 4.95
C PRO A 369 -21.52 11.71 4.56
N TYR A 370 -21.99 10.59 4.99
CA TYR A 370 -23.34 10.07 4.79
C TYR A 370 -24.13 10.03 6.08
N ALA A 371 -23.73 10.75 6.97
CA ALA A 371 -23.96 11.12 8.37
C ALA A 371 -25.34 10.89 8.99
N GLU A 372 -26.29 10.32 8.32
CA GLU A 372 -27.55 10.05 8.99
C GLU A 372 -27.47 8.83 9.92
N TYR A 373 -26.42 7.97 9.76
CA TYR A 373 -26.52 6.62 10.33
C TYR A 373 -25.29 6.00 10.97
N ASP A 374 -24.07 6.43 10.72
CA ASP A 374 -22.93 5.57 11.11
C ASP A 374 -21.80 6.23 11.89
N GLY A 375 -21.83 7.32 12.42
CA GLY A 375 -20.77 7.87 13.26
C GLY A 375 -19.32 7.57 12.81
N TYR A 376 -19.13 7.21 11.54
CA TYR A 376 -17.84 6.95 10.94
C TYR A 376 -17.49 8.08 9.96
N GLY A 377 -16.43 8.76 10.24
CA GLY A 377 -15.87 9.80 9.38
C GLY A 377 -14.36 9.76 9.49
N GLU A 378 -13.66 10.72 8.91
CA GLU A 378 -12.21 10.78 8.98
C GLU A 378 -11.72 12.01 9.73
N THR A 379 -12.21 13.20 9.39
CA THR A 379 -11.69 14.43 9.99
C THR A 379 -12.78 15.39 10.41
N TYR A 380 -12.63 15.99 11.58
CA TYR A 380 -13.53 17.07 12.03
C TYR A 380 -13.52 18.28 11.11
N LEU A 381 -12.36 18.57 10.51
CA LEU A 381 -12.17 19.84 9.80
C LEU A 381 -12.81 19.83 8.41
N ILE A 382 -12.68 18.72 7.68
CA ILE A 382 -13.04 18.66 6.26
C ILE A 382 -13.88 17.44 5.88
N GLY A 383 -14.22 16.55 6.82
CA GLY A 383 -14.93 15.31 6.55
C GLY A 383 -14.00 14.24 5.99
N MET A 384 -14.28 13.75 4.79
CA MET A 384 -13.50 12.65 4.16
C MET A 384 -12.29 13.15 3.36
N LEU A 385 -11.19 12.42 3.45
CA LEU A 385 -10.01 12.52 2.60
C LEU A 385 -9.94 11.33 1.64
N MET A 386 -9.96 10.12 2.19
CA MET A 386 -9.95 8.84 1.48
C MET A 386 -11.00 8.82 0.36
N ASN A 387 -10.64 8.26 -0.77
CA ASN A 387 -11.52 8.19 -1.94
C ASN A 387 -12.02 9.58 -2.44
N THR A 388 -11.27 10.65 -2.16
CA THR A 388 -11.55 11.99 -2.66
C THR A 388 -10.35 12.59 -3.36
N LYS A 389 -10.60 13.59 -4.18
CA LYS A 389 -9.55 14.39 -4.83
C LYS A 389 -8.62 15.14 -3.86
N ASN A 390 -8.88 15.07 -2.57
CA ASN A 390 -8.11 15.74 -1.51
C ASN A 390 -7.11 14.80 -0.84
N ASP A 391 -7.12 13.51 -1.18
CA ASP A 391 -6.15 12.55 -0.65
C ASP A 391 -4.81 12.68 -1.38
N TYR A 392 -4.11 13.77 -1.07
CA TYR A 392 -2.74 13.99 -1.53
C TYR A 392 -1.92 14.78 -0.50
N LEU A 393 -0.63 14.63 -0.57
CA LEU A 393 0.33 15.09 0.44
C LEU A 393 0.16 16.57 0.81
N ASP A 394 0.19 17.47 -0.18
CA ASP A 394 0.13 18.91 0.06
C ASP A 394 -1.19 19.33 0.73
N TYR A 395 -2.29 18.63 0.46
CA TYR A 395 -3.57 18.91 1.08
C TYR A 395 -3.59 18.44 2.54
N ILE A 396 -3.12 17.22 2.80
CA ILE A 396 -3.04 16.66 4.15
C ILE A 396 -2.12 17.54 5.02
N GLU A 397 -0.91 17.86 4.56
CA GLU A 397 0.03 18.70 5.31
C GLU A 397 -0.46 20.14 5.52
N LYS A 398 -1.23 20.67 4.57
CA LYS A 398 -1.81 22.02 4.68
C LYS A 398 -2.86 22.12 5.78
N TYR A 399 -3.76 21.15 5.88
CA TYR A 399 -4.88 21.19 6.81
C TYR A 399 -4.62 20.45 8.12
N PHE A 400 -3.68 19.51 8.10
CA PHE A 400 -3.29 18.67 9.23
C PHE A 400 -1.76 18.60 9.36
N PRO A 401 -1.06 19.71 9.59
CA PRO A 401 0.39 19.76 9.58
C PRO A 401 0.97 18.81 10.64
N GLY A 402 1.88 17.94 10.20
CA GLY A 402 2.54 16.95 11.05
C GLY A 402 1.79 15.65 11.29
N ARG A 403 0.51 15.52 10.86
CA ARG A 403 -0.32 14.32 11.02
C ARG A 403 0.36 13.08 10.44
N ILE A 404 0.90 13.18 9.23
CA ILE A 404 1.52 12.05 8.56
C ILE A 404 2.67 11.49 9.41
N MET A 405 3.55 12.35 9.90
CA MET A 405 4.66 11.93 10.77
C MET A 405 4.17 11.35 12.10
N GLU A 406 3.16 11.94 12.70
CA GLU A 406 2.58 11.47 13.96
C GLU A 406 1.99 10.07 13.81
N HIS A 407 1.14 9.87 12.81
CA HIS A 407 0.49 8.57 12.57
C HIS A 407 1.50 7.50 12.14
N LEU A 408 2.40 7.83 11.20
CA LEU A 408 3.46 6.90 10.82
C LEU A 408 4.36 6.53 12.00
N THR A 409 4.62 7.45 12.95
CA THR A 409 5.36 7.14 14.17
C THR A 409 4.63 6.11 15.02
N GLN A 410 3.33 6.28 15.25
CA GLN A 410 2.55 5.34 16.04
C GLN A 410 2.46 3.97 15.35
N PHE A 411 2.04 3.94 14.10
CA PHE A 411 1.88 2.69 13.35
C PHE A 411 3.19 1.95 13.12
N SER A 412 4.28 2.64 12.78
CA SER A 412 5.58 1.98 12.57
C SER A 412 6.15 1.42 13.87
N THR A 413 5.99 2.13 14.99
CA THR A 413 6.44 1.65 16.30
C THR A 413 5.69 0.37 16.69
N LEU A 414 4.36 0.36 16.52
CA LEU A 414 3.55 -0.82 16.81
C LEU A 414 3.86 -1.97 15.84
N LEU A 415 3.88 -1.71 14.53
CA LEU A 415 4.17 -2.73 13.51
C LEU A 415 5.51 -3.41 13.77
N ASN A 416 6.56 -2.61 14.02
CA ASN A 416 7.88 -3.15 14.29
C ASN A 416 7.89 -4.04 15.55
N ALA A 417 7.23 -3.62 16.62
CA ALA A 417 7.10 -4.43 17.83
C ALA A 417 6.36 -5.75 17.56
N LEU A 418 5.26 -5.72 16.80
CA LEU A 418 4.46 -6.91 16.51
C LEU A 418 5.21 -7.92 15.64
N VAL A 419 5.92 -7.47 14.60
CA VAL A 419 6.64 -8.39 13.68
C VAL A 419 7.96 -8.91 14.24
N THR A 420 8.46 -8.29 15.32
CA THR A 420 9.67 -8.75 16.03
C THR A 420 9.35 -9.40 17.38
N GLN A 421 8.06 -9.52 17.73
CA GLN A 421 7.61 -10.14 18.96
C GLN A 421 7.99 -11.62 19.00
N SER A 422 8.44 -12.07 20.16
CA SER A 422 8.61 -13.48 20.51
C SER A 422 7.38 -13.98 21.28
N ASP A 423 7.17 -15.28 21.30
CA ASP A 423 6.16 -15.95 22.15
C ASP A 423 4.70 -15.48 21.94
N LEU A 424 4.22 -15.58 20.71
CA LEU A 424 2.79 -15.45 20.42
C LEU A 424 2.05 -16.71 20.89
N SER A 425 1.42 -16.62 22.05
CA SER A 425 0.77 -17.75 22.76
C SER A 425 -0.73 -17.87 22.48
N PHE A 426 -1.22 -17.43 21.31
CA PHE A 426 -2.63 -17.58 20.93
C PHE A 426 -2.81 -18.27 19.59
#